data_ed930525cc1f3c7908f702053eda8d32
#
_entry.id   ed930525cc1f3c7908f702053eda8d32
#
_cell.length_a   1.000
_cell.length_b   1.000
_cell.length_c   1.000
_cell.angle_alpha   90.00
_cell.angle_beta   90.00
_cell.angle_gamma   90.00
#
_symmetry.space_group_name_H-M   'P 1'
#
loop_
_entity.id
_entity.type
_entity.pdbx_description
1 polymer ?
#
loop_
_entity_poly.entity_id
_entity_poly.type
_entity_poly.pdbx_seq_one_letter_code
_entity_poly.pdbx_strand_id
1 'polypeptide(L)'
;MVARVFSRTADGPTGVLYTASPGGETLKDEFQVAPVDVLSHPAVNIRGERAALGPLHRGLLPLIERWDNDFRTADLRGNDPRPNSAESTAAVWEPLLRGEREDWIGFAIYALPELRPIGITNIRDFTNPHGTAEFGIAIGEAIDRGQGFGTEATKLVLDYAFTVLGVYNVWLDTLAYNVGAIRAYEKAGFREIGRRRGGRMLAGKRYDVVLMDCIADEFVPAAGRVLPELGDETAP
;
A
#
# COMPACT_ATOMS: atom_id res chain seq x y z
N MET A 1 -31.24 -13.54 8.63
CA MET A 1 -30.33 -12.40 8.65
C MET A 1 -29.11 -12.82 9.48
N VAL A 2 -27.94 -12.96 8.88
CA VAL A 2 -26.72 -13.41 9.59
C VAL A 2 -25.92 -12.17 9.93
N ALA A 3 -25.80 -11.84 11.23
CA ALA A 3 -24.92 -10.77 11.67
C ALA A 3 -23.60 -11.39 12.16
N ARG A 4 -22.47 -10.95 11.59
CA ARG A 4 -21.12 -11.30 12.07
C ARG A 4 -20.64 -10.19 12.99
N VAL A 5 -20.37 -10.52 14.24
CA VAL A 5 -19.75 -9.59 15.19
C VAL A 5 -18.37 -10.17 15.54
N PHE A 6 -17.32 -9.40 15.30
CA PHE A 6 -15.96 -9.75 15.73
C PHE A 6 -15.65 -8.99 17.02
N SER A 7 -15.30 -9.71 18.08
CA SER A 7 -14.75 -9.12 19.30
C SER A 7 -13.27 -9.54 19.45
N ARG A 8 -12.43 -8.65 19.96
CA ARG A 8 -11.05 -8.96 20.32
C ARG A 8 -10.97 -9.32 21.79
N THR A 9 -10.44 -10.50 22.11
CA THR A 9 -9.99 -10.86 23.45
C THR A 9 -8.46 -10.84 23.52
N ALA A 10 -7.89 -10.85 24.72
CA ALA A 10 -6.43 -10.83 24.94
C ALA A 10 -5.69 -12.02 24.30
N ASP A 11 -6.40 -13.11 23.98
CA ASP A 11 -5.84 -14.38 23.47
C ASP A 11 -5.94 -14.56 21.95
N GLY A 12 -6.40 -13.55 21.19
CA GLY A 12 -6.50 -13.60 19.72
C GLY A 12 -7.90 -13.22 19.19
N PRO A 13 -8.08 -13.12 17.87
CA PRO A 13 -9.38 -12.80 17.29
C PRO A 13 -10.34 -13.98 17.44
N THR A 14 -11.37 -13.80 18.24
CA THR A 14 -12.48 -14.76 18.36
C THR A 14 -13.67 -14.24 17.55
N GLY A 15 -14.13 -15.04 16.60
CA GLY A 15 -15.34 -14.73 15.85
C GLY A 15 -16.55 -15.41 16.50
N VAL A 16 -17.63 -14.67 16.76
CA VAL A 16 -18.89 -15.23 17.23
C VAL A 16 -19.92 -15.19 16.10
N LEU A 17 -20.38 -16.34 15.68
CA LEU A 17 -21.43 -16.46 14.66
C LEU A 17 -22.79 -16.52 15.37
N TYR A 18 -23.68 -15.57 15.09
CA TYR A 18 -25.06 -15.62 15.52
C TYR A 18 -25.92 -16.09 14.36
N THR A 19 -26.49 -17.28 14.47
CA THR A 19 -27.54 -17.76 13.57
C THR A 19 -28.89 -17.67 14.26
N ALA A 20 -29.81 -16.88 13.72
CA ALA A 20 -31.18 -16.87 14.20
C ALA A 20 -31.95 -18.02 13.53
N SER A 21 -32.45 -18.98 14.33
CA SER A 21 -33.38 -19.99 13.87
C SER A 21 -34.82 -19.45 13.96
N PRO A 22 -35.81 -20.02 13.25
CA PRO A 22 -37.19 -19.57 13.27
C PRO A 22 -37.89 -19.68 14.64
N GLY A 23 -37.24 -20.28 15.64
CA GLY A 23 -37.78 -20.48 16.99
C GLY A 23 -37.20 -19.54 18.06
N GLY A 24 -36.35 -18.55 17.70
CA GLY A 24 -35.86 -17.55 18.66
C GLY A 24 -34.71 -17.97 19.57
N GLU A 25 -34.16 -19.18 19.43
CA GLU A 25 -32.95 -19.60 20.13
C GLU A 25 -31.71 -19.12 19.36
N THR A 26 -30.85 -18.37 20.04
CA THR A 26 -29.55 -17.92 19.48
C THR A 26 -28.50 -18.96 19.86
N LEU A 27 -28.05 -19.74 18.90
CA LEU A 27 -26.89 -20.62 19.07
C LEU A 27 -25.61 -19.76 18.97
N LYS A 28 -24.78 -19.84 20.02
CA LYS A 28 -23.43 -19.25 20.03
C LYS A 28 -22.43 -20.35 19.66
N ASP A 29 -21.92 -20.31 18.45
CA ASP A 29 -20.75 -21.10 18.11
C ASP A 29 -19.49 -20.24 18.26
N GLU A 30 -18.71 -20.51 19.30
CA GLU A 30 -17.35 -19.95 19.45
C GLU A 30 -16.39 -20.80 18.66
N PHE A 31 -15.79 -20.23 17.62
CA PHE A 31 -14.72 -20.90 16.90
C PHE A 31 -13.40 -20.12 17.08
N GLN A 32 -12.35 -20.83 17.41
CA GLN A 32 -11.01 -20.31 17.39
C GLN A 32 -10.49 -20.33 15.95
N VAL A 33 -10.17 -19.15 15.42
CA VAL A 33 -9.43 -19.05 14.17
C VAL A 33 -7.98 -19.44 14.48
N ALA A 34 -7.52 -20.55 13.92
CA ALA A 34 -6.11 -20.92 14.02
C ALA A 34 -5.24 -19.75 13.53
N PRO A 35 -4.09 -19.48 14.18
CA PRO A 35 -3.19 -18.45 13.71
C PRO A 35 -2.71 -18.81 12.31
N VAL A 36 -3.13 -18.02 11.32
CA VAL A 36 -2.65 -18.15 9.94
C VAL A 36 -1.23 -17.58 9.94
N ASP A 37 -0.27 -18.37 9.45
CA ASP A 37 1.06 -17.84 9.15
C ASP A 37 0.95 -16.88 7.95
N VAL A 38 0.70 -15.62 8.26
CA VAL A 38 0.50 -14.55 7.26
C VAL A 38 1.74 -14.25 6.42
N LEU A 39 2.91 -14.77 6.80
CA LEU A 39 4.13 -14.63 5.99
C LEU A 39 4.24 -15.73 4.93
N SER A 40 3.79 -16.94 5.23
CA SER A 40 3.79 -18.04 4.25
C SER A 40 2.56 -18.04 3.35
N HIS A 41 1.42 -17.47 3.79
CA HIS A 41 0.18 -17.39 3.03
C HIS A 41 -0.45 -15.99 3.18
N PRO A 42 0.15 -14.95 2.60
CA PRO A 42 -0.38 -13.61 2.73
C PRO A 42 -1.71 -13.47 1.97
N ALA A 43 -2.63 -12.68 2.54
CA ALA A 43 -3.80 -12.26 1.81
C ALA A 43 -3.40 -11.36 0.64
N VAL A 44 -4.03 -11.56 -0.51
CA VAL A 44 -3.84 -10.74 -1.72
C VAL A 44 -5.15 -10.05 -2.05
N ASN A 45 -5.13 -8.72 -2.14
CA ASN A 45 -6.27 -7.90 -2.56
C ASN A 45 -6.28 -7.65 -4.07
N ILE A 46 -5.10 -7.36 -4.63
CA ILE A 46 -4.93 -6.99 -6.03
C ILE A 46 -3.78 -7.79 -6.59
N ARG A 47 -3.98 -8.44 -7.74
CA ARG A 47 -2.97 -9.30 -8.36
C ARG A 47 -2.63 -8.79 -9.75
N GLY A 48 -1.35 -8.46 -9.96
CA GLY A 48 -0.76 -8.17 -11.26
C GLY A 48 -0.08 -9.42 -11.86
N GLU A 49 0.82 -9.20 -12.81
CA GLU A 49 1.59 -10.25 -13.48
C GLU A 49 2.83 -10.66 -12.67
N ARG A 50 3.54 -9.68 -12.09
CA ARG A 50 4.80 -9.85 -11.36
C ARG A 50 4.67 -9.51 -9.88
N ALA A 51 3.78 -8.58 -9.56
CA ALA A 51 3.55 -8.10 -8.22
C ALA A 51 2.10 -8.32 -7.79
N ALA A 52 1.91 -8.48 -6.49
CA ALA A 52 0.59 -8.49 -5.87
C ALA A 52 0.58 -7.51 -4.69
N LEU A 53 -0.57 -6.95 -4.40
CA LEU A 53 -0.81 -6.08 -3.26
C LEU A 53 -1.70 -6.77 -2.25
N GLY A 54 -1.34 -6.70 -0.99
CA GLY A 54 -2.12 -7.23 0.11
C GLY A 54 -2.11 -6.32 1.32
N PRO A 55 -2.89 -6.61 2.37
CA PRO A 55 -2.95 -5.76 3.55
C PRO A 55 -1.61 -5.74 4.27
N LEU A 56 -1.26 -4.59 4.83
CA LEU A 56 -0.16 -4.49 5.77
C LEU A 56 -0.53 -5.20 7.08
N HIS A 57 0.44 -5.87 7.69
CA HIS A 57 0.25 -6.59 8.94
C HIS A 57 1.51 -6.57 9.82
N ARG A 58 1.36 -6.84 11.11
CA ARG A 58 2.46 -6.78 12.09
C ARG A 58 3.67 -7.65 11.74
N GLY A 59 3.46 -8.78 11.09
CA GLY A 59 4.55 -9.67 10.68
C GLY A 59 5.54 -9.04 9.69
N LEU A 60 5.18 -7.92 9.05
CA LEU A 60 6.06 -7.16 8.16
C LEU A 60 6.96 -6.15 8.90
N LEU A 61 6.66 -5.81 10.17
CA LEU A 61 7.41 -4.78 10.89
C LEU A 61 8.92 -5.08 10.98
N PRO A 62 9.39 -6.33 11.20
CA PRO A 62 10.82 -6.62 11.19
C PRO A 62 11.49 -6.39 9.82
N LEU A 63 10.75 -6.60 8.72
CA LEU A 63 11.26 -6.29 7.37
C LEU A 63 11.32 -4.78 7.15
N ILE A 64 10.29 -4.05 7.56
CA ILE A 64 10.22 -2.59 7.44
C ILE A 64 11.34 -1.96 8.26
N GLU A 65 11.57 -2.39 9.49
CA GLU A 65 12.68 -1.95 10.34
C GLU A 65 14.03 -2.17 9.64
N ARG A 66 14.26 -3.38 9.11
CA ARG A 66 15.49 -3.68 8.36
C ARG A 66 15.66 -2.77 7.15
N TRP A 67 14.62 -2.53 6.38
CA TRP A 67 14.66 -1.65 5.21
C TRP A 67 14.89 -0.18 5.59
N ASP A 68 14.32 0.28 6.71
CA ASP A 68 14.50 1.65 7.21
C ASP A 68 15.91 1.88 7.77
N ASN A 69 16.56 0.84 8.28
CA ASN A 69 17.93 0.87 8.75
C ASN A 69 18.98 0.66 7.66
N ASP A 70 18.60 0.26 6.43
CA ASP A 70 19.48 0.42 5.28
C ASP A 70 19.43 1.89 4.80
N PHE A 71 20.40 2.67 5.24
CA PHE A 71 20.47 4.10 4.93
C PHE A 71 20.51 4.43 3.44
N ARG A 72 21.01 3.52 2.58
CA ARG A 72 20.94 3.66 1.13
C ARG A 72 19.50 3.58 0.64
N THR A 73 18.69 2.72 1.24
CA THR A 73 17.27 2.60 0.92
C THR A 73 16.47 3.76 1.48
N ALA A 74 16.72 4.16 2.72
CA ALA A 74 16.07 5.29 3.37
C ALA A 74 16.27 6.59 2.58
N ASP A 75 17.51 6.81 2.10
CA ASP A 75 17.84 7.98 1.29
C ASP A 75 17.07 8.02 -0.05
N LEU A 76 16.99 6.90 -0.76
CA LEU A 76 16.22 6.82 -2.02
C LEU A 76 14.72 7.09 -1.84
N ARG A 77 14.17 6.88 -0.64
CA ARG A 77 12.78 7.21 -0.28
C ARG A 77 12.59 8.66 0.19
N GLY A 78 13.65 9.46 0.22
CA GLY A 78 13.62 10.83 0.71
C GLY A 78 13.55 10.95 2.22
N ASN A 79 13.66 9.86 2.97
CA ASN A 79 13.73 9.86 4.42
C ASN A 79 15.13 10.28 4.90
N ASP A 80 15.20 10.97 6.03
CA ASP A 80 16.48 11.20 6.69
C ASP A 80 17.00 9.87 7.25
N PRO A 81 18.26 9.48 6.93
CA PRO A 81 18.86 8.30 7.53
C PRO A 81 18.92 8.45 9.06
N ARG A 82 18.15 7.68 9.78
CA ARG A 82 18.12 7.62 11.25
C ARG A 82 18.05 6.16 11.69
N PRO A 83 18.77 5.78 12.75
CA PRO A 83 18.58 4.46 13.34
C PRO A 83 17.14 4.32 13.86
N ASN A 84 16.47 3.26 13.45
CA ASN A 84 15.14 2.90 13.91
C ASN A 84 15.22 1.61 14.73
N SER A 85 14.69 1.64 15.96
CA SER A 85 14.48 0.42 16.75
C SER A 85 13.14 -0.24 16.41
N ALA A 86 12.96 -1.48 16.84
CA ALA A 86 11.68 -2.18 16.71
C ALA A 86 10.53 -1.39 17.36
N GLU A 87 10.80 -0.76 18.52
CA GLU A 87 9.80 0.06 19.23
C GLU A 87 9.44 1.32 18.44
N SER A 88 10.44 2.01 17.83
CA SER A 88 10.16 3.20 17.02
C SER A 88 9.42 2.84 15.73
N THR A 89 9.78 1.74 15.10
CA THR A 89 9.05 1.21 13.94
C THR A 89 7.61 0.87 14.32
N ALA A 90 7.40 0.13 15.41
CA ALA A 90 6.07 -0.18 15.90
C ALA A 90 5.25 1.06 16.23
N ALA A 91 5.84 2.06 16.89
CA ALA A 91 5.15 3.31 17.24
C ALA A 91 4.61 4.05 16.01
N VAL A 92 5.33 4.03 14.89
CA VAL A 92 4.91 4.65 13.63
C VAL A 92 3.83 3.81 12.92
N TRP A 93 4.01 2.50 12.85
CA TRP A 93 3.16 1.65 12.02
C TRP A 93 1.92 1.11 12.72
N GLU A 94 1.94 0.91 14.05
CA GLU A 94 0.79 0.38 14.79
C GLU A 94 -0.50 1.20 14.62
N PRO A 95 -0.49 2.55 14.67
CA PRO A 95 -1.68 3.35 14.41
C PRO A 95 -2.23 3.12 12.98
N LEU A 96 -1.34 3.02 11.98
CA LEU A 96 -1.72 2.77 10.59
C LEU A 96 -2.31 1.36 10.41
N LEU A 97 -1.69 0.35 11.04
CA LEU A 97 -2.18 -1.02 11.02
C LEU A 97 -3.54 -1.20 11.73
N ARG A 98 -3.86 -0.34 12.70
CA ARG A 98 -5.17 -0.32 13.37
C ARG A 98 -6.23 0.50 12.62
N GLY A 99 -5.84 1.16 11.51
CA GLY A 99 -6.77 2.02 10.75
C GLY A 99 -7.15 3.30 11.48
N GLU A 100 -6.27 3.82 12.36
CA GLU A 100 -6.52 5.06 13.11
C GLU A 100 -6.41 6.32 12.24
N ARG A 101 -5.92 6.16 11.01
CA ARG A 101 -5.82 7.23 10.02
C ARG A 101 -6.70 6.92 8.82
N GLU A 102 -7.87 7.56 8.75
CA GLU A 102 -8.91 7.30 7.73
C GLU A 102 -8.51 7.74 6.32
N ASP A 103 -7.58 8.69 6.21
CA ASP A 103 -7.07 9.25 4.96
C ASP A 103 -5.77 8.56 4.48
N TRP A 104 -5.50 7.34 4.96
CA TRP A 104 -4.32 6.57 4.62
C TRP A 104 -4.65 5.10 4.36
N ILE A 105 -4.23 4.58 3.23
CA ILE A 105 -4.34 3.17 2.87
C ILE A 105 -2.96 2.67 2.44
N GLY A 106 -2.50 1.60 3.07
CA GLY A 106 -1.22 0.98 2.76
C GLY A 106 -1.36 -0.46 2.33
N PHE A 107 -0.49 -0.86 1.41
CA PHE A 107 -0.36 -2.23 0.93
C PHE A 107 1.05 -2.74 1.09
N ALA A 108 1.18 -4.01 1.43
CA ALA A 108 2.39 -4.78 1.21
C ALA A 108 2.51 -5.14 -0.27
N ILE A 109 3.72 -5.09 -0.80
CA ILE A 109 4.03 -5.52 -2.16
C ILE A 109 4.68 -6.89 -2.08
N TYR A 110 4.12 -7.85 -2.81
CA TYR A 110 4.63 -9.21 -2.90
C TYR A 110 5.13 -9.51 -4.31
N ALA A 111 6.29 -10.15 -4.43
CA ALA A 111 6.78 -10.69 -5.70
C ALA A 111 6.06 -12.00 -6.01
N LEU A 112 5.59 -12.14 -7.23
CA LEU A 112 4.98 -13.36 -7.74
C LEU A 112 6.04 -14.26 -8.41
N PRO A 113 5.83 -15.60 -8.41
CA PRO A 113 4.66 -16.32 -7.90
C PRO A 113 4.69 -16.64 -6.40
N GLU A 114 5.85 -16.51 -5.71
CA GLU A 114 6.09 -17.03 -4.34
C GLU A 114 5.40 -16.20 -3.25
N LEU A 115 4.85 -15.04 -3.59
CA LEU A 115 4.28 -14.09 -2.63
C LEU A 115 5.28 -13.63 -1.56
N ARG A 116 6.55 -13.49 -1.94
CA ARG A 116 7.58 -12.95 -1.06
C ARG A 116 7.40 -11.44 -0.88
N PRO A 117 7.34 -10.92 0.37
CA PRO A 117 7.21 -9.49 0.61
C PRO A 117 8.49 -8.76 0.16
N ILE A 118 8.34 -7.75 -0.70
CA ILE A 118 9.45 -7.02 -1.30
C ILE A 118 9.39 -5.51 -1.07
N GLY A 119 8.30 -5.00 -0.52
CA GLY A 119 8.13 -3.57 -0.32
C GLY A 119 6.78 -3.21 0.26
N ILE A 120 6.56 -1.92 0.34
CA ILE A 120 5.31 -1.31 0.80
C ILE A 120 4.93 -0.15 -0.12
N THR A 121 3.65 0.12 -0.23
CA THR A 121 3.11 1.27 -0.93
C THR A 121 1.91 1.84 -0.19
N ASN A 122 1.61 3.09 -0.41
CA ASN A 122 0.45 3.74 0.20
C ASN A 122 -0.14 4.82 -0.70
N ILE A 123 -1.39 5.13 -0.42
CA ILE A 123 -2.09 6.31 -0.88
C ILE A 123 -2.60 7.05 0.36
N ARG A 124 -2.46 8.37 0.40
CA ARG A 124 -2.81 9.19 1.57
C ARG A 124 -3.39 10.53 1.19
N ASP A 125 -3.99 11.21 2.20
CA ASP A 125 -4.57 12.54 2.07
C ASP A 125 -5.67 12.62 0.98
N PHE A 126 -6.43 11.53 0.80
CA PHE A 126 -7.47 11.39 -0.23
C PHE A 126 -8.87 11.79 0.22
N THR A 127 -9.07 12.10 1.50
CA THR A 127 -10.39 12.50 2.04
C THR A 127 -10.71 13.99 1.86
N ASN A 128 -9.97 14.68 0.98
CA ASN A 128 -10.18 16.10 0.70
C ASN A 128 -11.24 16.32 -0.40
N PRO A 129 -11.90 17.50 -0.43
CA PRO A 129 -12.97 17.76 -1.40
C PRO A 129 -12.48 17.97 -2.85
N HIS A 130 -11.17 17.95 -3.08
CA HIS A 130 -10.58 18.24 -4.38
C HIS A 130 -10.28 16.99 -5.21
N GLY A 131 -10.49 15.79 -4.64
CA GLY A 131 -10.20 14.53 -5.32
C GLY A 131 -8.70 14.32 -5.59
N THR A 132 -7.85 14.81 -4.70
CA THR A 132 -6.39 14.63 -4.80
C THR A 132 -5.88 13.64 -3.78
N ALA A 133 -4.78 12.96 -4.08
CA ALA A 133 -4.12 12.05 -3.14
C ALA A 133 -2.60 12.06 -3.33
N GLU A 134 -1.87 11.78 -2.27
CA GLU A 134 -0.43 11.60 -2.33
C GLU A 134 -0.08 10.11 -2.36
N PHE A 135 0.83 9.73 -3.26
CA PHE A 135 1.31 8.36 -3.44
C PHE A 135 2.70 8.16 -2.86
N GLY A 136 2.93 7.00 -2.25
CA GLY A 136 4.24 6.60 -1.78
C GLY A 136 4.52 5.13 -2.03
N ILE A 137 5.78 4.80 -2.39
CA ILE A 137 6.24 3.43 -2.60
C ILE A 137 7.68 3.25 -2.15
N ALA A 138 7.98 2.07 -1.60
CA ALA A 138 9.33 1.65 -1.31
C ALA A 138 9.52 0.17 -1.67
N ILE A 139 10.51 -0.13 -2.53
CA ILE A 139 11.04 -1.49 -2.71
C ILE A 139 12.21 -1.65 -1.76
N GLY A 140 12.07 -2.59 -0.82
CA GLY A 140 12.99 -2.77 0.29
C GLY A 140 14.37 -3.21 -0.15
N GLU A 141 14.47 -4.38 -0.78
CA GLU A 141 15.76 -4.98 -1.14
C GLU A 141 16.32 -4.45 -2.46
N ALA A 142 17.64 -4.26 -2.51
CA ALA A 142 18.33 -3.82 -3.74
C ALA A 142 18.14 -4.81 -4.90
N ILE A 143 18.09 -6.12 -4.58
CA ILE A 143 17.92 -7.18 -5.57
C ILE A 143 16.58 -7.09 -6.30
N ASP A 144 15.54 -6.55 -5.67
CA ASP A 144 14.19 -6.44 -6.22
C ASP A 144 13.99 -5.17 -7.05
N ARG A 145 14.95 -4.25 -7.01
CA ARG A 145 14.88 -2.99 -7.77
C ARG A 145 15.25 -3.22 -9.23
N GLY A 146 14.70 -2.37 -10.11
CA GLY A 146 14.98 -2.45 -11.56
C GLY A 146 14.30 -3.63 -12.28
N GLN A 147 13.55 -4.48 -11.58
CA GLN A 147 12.86 -5.67 -12.13
C GLN A 147 11.42 -5.41 -12.58
N GLY A 148 10.94 -4.16 -12.49
CA GLY A 148 9.58 -3.79 -12.89
C GLY A 148 8.54 -3.86 -11.78
N PHE A 149 8.82 -4.46 -10.63
CA PHE A 149 7.89 -4.57 -9.50
C PHE A 149 7.32 -3.22 -9.06
N GLY A 150 8.19 -2.21 -8.91
CA GLY A 150 7.76 -0.86 -8.50
C GLY A 150 6.83 -0.21 -9.51
N THR A 151 7.11 -0.35 -10.81
CA THR A 151 6.25 0.19 -11.87
C THR A 151 4.88 -0.47 -11.85
N GLU A 152 4.83 -1.80 -11.74
CA GLU A 152 3.57 -2.53 -11.72
C GLU A 152 2.77 -2.24 -10.45
N ALA A 153 3.39 -2.29 -9.27
CA ALA A 153 2.73 -1.94 -8.02
C ALA A 153 2.16 -0.52 -8.05
N THR A 154 2.89 0.44 -8.63
CA THR A 154 2.41 1.81 -8.83
C THR A 154 1.15 1.85 -9.69
N LYS A 155 1.13 1.12 -10.82
CA LYS A 155 -0.06 1.04 -11.68
C LYS A 155 -1.27 0.43 -10.96
N LEU A 156 -1.06 -0.63 -10.16
CA LEU A 156 -2.13 -1.25 -9.40
C LEU A 156 -2.72 -0.30 -8.34
N VAL A 157 -1.87 0.50 -7.68
CA VAL A 157 -2.34 1.50 -6.71
C VAL A 157 -3.05 2.67 -7.39
N LEU A 158 -2.57 3.13 -8.56
CA LEU A 158 -3.25 4.16 -9.35
C LEU A 158 -4.64 3.69 -9.79
N ASP A 159 -4.75 2.46 -10.30
CA ASP A 159 -6.03 1.88 -10.66
C ASP A 159 -6.98 1.84 -9.45
N TYR A 160 -6.49 1.41 -8.30
CA TYR A 160 -7.26 1.44 -7.05
C TYR A 160 -7.69 2.86 -6.65
N ALA A 161 -6.78 3.83 -6.72
CA ALA A 161 -7.08 5.22 -6.36
C ALA A 161 -8.16 5.83 -7.25
N PHE A 162 -8.09 5.59 -8.56
CA PHE A 162 -9.04 6.15 -9.52
C PHE A 162 -10.38 5.42 -9.52
N THR A 163 -10.38 4.08 -9.43
CA THR A 163 -11.59 3.27 -9.60
C THR A 163 -12.32 3.00 -8.28
N VAL A 164 -11.61 2.87 -7.16
CA VAL A 164 -12.20 2.53 -5.85
C VAL A 164 -12.37 3.76 -4.97
N LEU A 165 -11.34 4.62 -4.89
CA LEU A 165 -11.40 5.81 -4.03
C LEU A 165 -12.02 7.02 -4.75
N GLY A 166 -12.17 6.97 -6.10
CA GLY A 166 -12.71 8.07 -6.88
C GLY A 166 -11.82 9.33 -6.89
N VAL A 167 -10.52 9.16 -6.65
CA VAL A 167 -9.55 10.26 -6.72
C VAL A 167 -9.38 10.67 -8.18
N TYR A 168 -9.18 11.96 -8.43
CA TYR A 168 -8.95 12.49 -9.79
C TYR A 168 -7.48 12.70 -10.09
N ASN A 169 -6.69 13.21 -9.13
CA ASN A 169 -5.28 13.50 -9.29
C ASN A 169 -4.47 12.80 -8.18
N VAL A 170 -3.53 11.97 -8.57
CA VAL A 170 -2.55 11.36 -7.67
C VAL A 170 -1.19 11.99 -7.92
N TRP A 171 -0.59 12.54 -6.89
CA TRP A 171 0.71 13.20 -6.97
C TRP A 171 1.75 12.51 -6.07
N LEU A 172 3.01 12.75 -6.36
CA LEU A 172 4.15 12.32 -5.57
C LEU A 172 5.29 13.34 -5.65
N ASP A 173 6.22 13.25 -4.71
CA ASP A 173 7.53 13.84 -4.85
C ASP A 173 8.64 12.79 -4.82
N THR A 174 9.77 13.08 -5.48
CA THR A 174 10.93 12.21 -5.49
C THR A 174 12.22 13.02 -5.68
N LEU A 175 13.34 12.40 -5.37
CA LEU A 175 14.65 13.07 -5.47
C LEU A 175 15.17 13.03 -6.91
N ALA A 176 15.67 14.15 -7.41
CA ALA A 176 16.14 14.26 -8.79
C ALA A 176 17.26 13.25 -9.14
N TYR A 177 18.02 12.79 -8.16
CA TYR A 177 19.03 11.75 -8.38
C TYR A 177 18.48 10.33 -8.36
N ASN A 178 17.20 10.12 -7.95
CA ASN A 178 16.56 8.81 -8.01
C ASN A 178 15.97 8.56 -9.40
N VAL A 179 16.85 8.54 -10.40
CA VAL A 179 16.48 8.38 -11.82
C VAL A 179 15.69 7.08 -12.06
N GLY A 180 15.99 6.04 -11.28
CA GLY A 180 15.29 4.76 -11.37
C GLY A 180 13.82 4.88 -10.99
N ALA A 181 13.51 5.62 -9.91
CA ALA A 181 12.14 5.87 -9.48
C ALA A 181 11.40 6.78 -10.47
N ILE A 182 12.02 7.88 -10.92
CA ILE A 182 11.41 8.78 -11.92
C ILE A 182 10.97 7.99 -13.16
N ARG A 183 11.86 7.17 -13.72
CA ARG A 183 11.53 6.32 -14.89
C ARG A 183 10.42 5.29 -14.58
N ALA A 184 10.36 4.76 -13.35
CA ALA A 184 9.32 3.83 -12.97
C ALA A 184 7.95 4.54 -12.89
N TYR A 185 7.93 5.76 -12.36
CA TYR A 185 6.72 6.59 -12.26
C TYR A 185 6.24 7.04 -13.65
N GLU A 186 7.14 7.50 -14.53
CA GLU A 186 6.80 7.83 -15.92
C GLU A 186 6.15 6.63 -16.65
N LYS A 187 6.73 5.42 -16.50
CA LYS A 187 6.17 4.18 -17.07
C LYS A 187 4.83 3.79 -16.45
N ALA A 188 4.55 4.23 -15.23
CA ALA A 188 3.28 4.00 -14.56
C ALA A 188 2.20 5.01 -14.95
N GLY A 189 2.57 6.14 -15.58
CA GLY A 189 1.64 7.16 -16.06
C GLY A 189 1.83 8.53 -15.43
N PHE A 190 2.76 8.69 -14.48
CA PHE A 190 3.09 9.99 -13.91
C PHE A 190 3.83 10.89 -14.90
N ARG A 191 3.62 12.20 -14.76
CA ARG A 191 4.34 13.24 -15.49
C ARG A 191 5.01 14.20 -14.51
N GLU A 192 6.19 14.69 -14.86
CA GLU A 192 6.84 15.76 -14.11
C GLU A 192 6.04 17.06 -14.27
N ILE A 193 5.60 17.66 -13.15
CA ILE A 193 4.86 18.93 -13.11
C ILE A 193 5.69 20.09 -12.56
N GLY A 194 6.86 19.81 -12.02
CA GLY A 194 7.75 20.85 -11.53
C GLY A 194 8.87 20.35 -10.65
N ARG A 195 9.68 21.30 -10.18
CA ARG A 195 10.82 21.01 -9.29
C ARG A 195 10.95 22.03 -8.17
N ARG A 196 11.14 21.52 -6.95
CA ARG A 196 11.58 22.35 -5.82
C ARG A 196 13.11 22.35 -5.79
N ARG A 197 13.73 23.46 -6.23
CA ARG A 197 15.18 23.60 -6.35
C ARG A 197 15.87 23.54 -4.99
N GLY A 198 16.90 22.70 -4.88
CA GLY A 198 17.69 22.52 -3.67
C GLY A 198 16.87 22.06 -2.45
N GLY A 199 15.73 21.41 -2.68
CA GLY A 199 14.77 20.98 -1.66
C GLY A 199 15.28 19.89 -0.72
N ARG A 200 16.37 19.21 -1.07
CA ARG A 200 17.01 18.16 -0.26
C ARG A 200 18.49 18.45 -0.06
N MET A 201 18.98 18.24 1.16
CA MET A 201 20.42 18.24 1.45
C MET A 201 20.88 16.83 1.81
N LEU A 202 21.91 16.33 1.12
CA LEU A 202 22.55 15.05 1.38
C LEU A 202 24.06 15.18 1.21
N ALA A 203 24.84 14.69 2.16
CA ALA A 203 26.30 14.72 2.14
C ALA A 203 26.87 16.10 1.76
N GLY A 204 26.27 17.20 2.29
CA GLY A 204 26.70 18.57 2.03
C GLY A 204 26.32 19.14 0.66
N LYS A 205 25.59 18.39 -0.17
CA LYS A 205 25.10 18.83 -1.48
C LYS A 205 23.60 19.02 -1.47
N ARG A 206 23.11 20.01 -2.23
CA ARG A 206 21.69 20.23 -2.45
C ARG A 206 21.23 19.55 -3.74
N TYR A 207 20.08 18.93 -3.65
CA TYR A 207 19.42 18.25 -4.76
C TYR A 207 18.00 18.78 -4.92
N ASP A 208 17.51 18.78 -6.14
CA ASP A 208 16.13 19.12 -6.43
C ASP A 208 15.21 17.99 -6.02
N VAL A 209 13.98 18.36 -5.66
CA VAL A 209 12.84 17.46 -5.50
C VAL A 209 11.96 17.62 -6.73
N VAL A 210 11.72 16.53 -7.42
CA VAL A 210 10.85 16.44 -8.60
C VAL A 210 9.45 16.18 -8.13
N LEU A 211 8.50 16.98 -8.59
CA LEU A 211 7.06 16.82 -8.36
C LEU A 211 6.45 16.16 -9.58
N MET A 212 5.67 15.12 -9.38
CA MET A 212 5.01 14.39 -10.47
C MET A 212 3.55 14.15 -10.12
N ASP A 213 2.68 14.09 -11.12
CA ASP A 213 1.30 13.67 -10.96
C ASP A 213 0.82 12.73 -12.06
N CYS A 214 -0.33 12.10 -11.80
CA CYS A 214 -1.10 11.32 -12.75
C CYS A 214 -2.58 11.66 -12.54
N ILE A 215 -3.29 12.01 -13.60
CA ILE A 215 -4.73 12.27 -13.55
C ILE A 215 -5.52 11.11 -14.14
N ALA A 216 -6.73 10.90 -13.61
CA ALA A 216 -7.59 9.78 -13.99
C ALA A 216 -7.83 9.68 -15.49
N ASP A 217 -8.06 10.82 -16.16
CA ASP A 217 -8.35 10.89 -17.59
C ASP A 217 -7.17 10.48 -18.50
N GLU A 218 -5.96 10.49 -17.97
CA GLU A 218 -4.73 10.14 -18.71
C GLU A 218 -4.17 8.77 -18.32
N PHE A 219 -4.75 8.15 -17.29
CA PHE A 219 -4.27 6.86 -16.79
C PHE A 219 -4.70 5.71 -17.69
N VAL A 220 -3.74 4.86 -18.03
CA VAL A 220 -4.00 3.61 -18.75
C VAL A 220 -3.82 2.44 -17.78
N PRO A 221 -4.91 1.76 -17.40
CA PRO A 221 -4.85 0.63 -16.48
C PRO A 221 -3.91 -0.47 -16.95
N ALA A 222 -3.27 -1.17 -16.01
CA ALA A 222 -2.56 -2.41 -16.32
C ALA A 222 -3.56 -3.51 -16.73
N ALA A 223 -3.08 -4.53 -17.42
CA ALA A 223 -3.87 -5.74 -17.65
C ALA A 223 -4.23 -6.35 -16.27
N GLY A 224 -5.52 -6.41 -15.94
CA GLY A 224 -6.03 -6.84 -14.65
C GLY A 224 -6.52 -5.63 -13.84
N ARG A 225 -7.78 -5.26 -14.01
CA ARG A 225 -8.43 -4.20 -13.22
C ARG A 225 -8.59 -4.64 -11.78
N VAL A 226 -8.47 -3.69 -10.86
CA VAL A 226 -8.72 -3.88 -9.41
C VAL A 226 -10.14 -4.39 -9.15
N LEU A 227 -11.11 -3.87 -9.90
CA LEU A 227 -12.49 -4.35 -9.90
C LEU A 227 -12.81 -5.00 -11.26
N PRO A 228 -13.56 -6.13 -11.26
CA PRO A 228 -14.09 -6.68 -12.50
C PRO A 228 -14.98 -5.62 -13.17
N GLU A 229 -15.02 -5.62 -14.51
CA GLU A 229 -16.04 -4.83 -15.21
C GLU A 229 -17.41 -5.28 -14.69
N LEU A 230 -18.07 -4.40 -13.96
CA LEU A 230 -19.49 -4.59 -13.69
C LEU A 230 -20.15 -4.51 -15.07
N GLY A 231 -20.60 -5.65 -15.60
CA GLY A 231 -21.34 -5.66 -16.84
C GLY A 231 -22.46 -4.63 -16.75
N ASP A 232 -22.71 -3.90 -17.83
CA ASP A 232 -23.85 -3.00 -17.93
C ASP A 232 -25.14 -3.78 -17.60
N GLU A 233 -25.54 -3.75 -16.33
CA GLU A 233 -26.87 -4.24 -15.90
C GLU A 233 -27.99 -3.29 -16.34
N THR A 234 -27.78 -2.52 -17.37
CA THR A 234 -28.81 -1.70 -18.02
C THR A 234 -29.22 -2.29 -19.37
N ALA A 235 -29.53 -3.57 -19.40
CA ALA A 235 -30.39 -4.14 -20.44
C ALA A 235 -31.75 -4.48 -19.81
N PRO A 236 -32.85 -3.95 -20.33
CA PRO A 236 -34.21 -4.14 -19.84
C PRO A 236 -34.68 -5.59 -19.94
#